data_8cee3d04a77187d5e504f5687ab953fb
#
_entry.id   8cee3d04a77187d5e504f5687ab953fb
#
_cell.length_a   1.000
_cell.length_b   1.000
_cell.length_c   1.000
_cell.angle_alpha   90.00
_cell.angle_beta   90.00
_cell.angle_gamma   90.00
#
_symmetry.space_group_name_H-M   'P 1'
#
loop_
_entity.id
_entity.type
_entity.pdbx_description
1 polymer ?
#
loop_
_entity_poly.entity_id
_entity_poly.type
_entity_poly.pdbx_seq_one_letter_code
_entity_poly.pdbx_strand_id
1 'polypeptide(L)' 'MLDDIAGIGPRRRRQLLTTFGSVAGVRRASRAELVAAVGAKAADAVIRHFAT' A
#
# COMPACT_ATOMS: atom_id res chain seq x y z
N MET A 1 3.06 -7.97 -7.92
CA MET A 1 3.99 -7.52 -6.87
C MET A 1 3.78 -6.03 -6.60
N LEU A 2 4.19 -5.57 -5.42
CA LEU A 2 4.02 -4.16 -5.06
C LEU A 2 4.75 -3.20 -6.00
N ASP A 3 5.79 -3.68 -6.65
CA ASP A 3 6.56 -2.88 -7.60
C ASP A 3 5.72 -2.32 -8.74
N ASP A 4 4.65 -3.00 -9.06
CA ASP A 4 3.85 -2.68 -10.24
C ASP A 4 2.56 -1.95 -9.92
N ILE A 5 2.40 -1.47 -8.70
CA ILE A 5 1.19 -0.74 -8.33
C ILE A 5 1.20 0.64 -8.97
N ALA A 6 0.21 0.90 -9.83
CA ALA A 6 0.07 2.20 -10.45
C ALA A 6 -0.15 3.28 -9.39
N GLY A 7 0.59 4.37 -9.50
CA GLY A 7 0.48 5.47 -8.55
C GLY A 7 1.32 5.31 -7.29
N ILE A 8 2.01 4.20 -7.14
CA ILE A 8 2.88 3.94 -5.99
C ILE A 8 4.33 3.92 -6.46
N GLY A 9 5.12 4.87 -5.99
CA GLY A 9 6.55 4.90 -6.29
C GLY A 9 7.34 4.00 -5.35
N PRO A 10 8.66 3.82 -5.63
CA PRO A 10 9.51 2.95 -4.81
C PRO A 10 9.57 3.38 -3.34
N ARG A 11 9.51 4.68 -3.08
CA ARG A 11 9.57 5.21 -1.72
C ARG A 11 8.34 4.81 -0.92
N ARG A 12 7.14 4.97 -1.50
CA ARG A 12 5.90 4.59 -0.83
C ARG A 12 5.79 3.08 -0.68
N ARG A 13 6.24 2.33 -1.67
CA ARG A 13 6.28 0.88 -1.59
C ARG A 13 7.13 0.43 -0.40
N ARG A 14 8.32 1.02 -0.26
CA ARG A 14 9.20 0.70 0.86
C ARG A 14 8.56 1.09 2.19
N GLN A 15 7.89 2.22 2.24
CA GLN A 15 7.20 2.69 3.43
C GLN A 15 6.11 1.70 3.86
N LEU A 16 5.34 1.21 2.90
CA LEU A 16 4.31 0.21 3.17
C LEU A 16 4.91 -1.08 3.72
N LEU A 17 5.96 -1.57 3.10
CA LEU A 17 6.61 -2.80 3.55
C LEU A 17 7.22 -2.64 4.94
N THR A 18 7.79 -1.50 5.23
CA THR A 18 8.37 -1.21 6.54
C THR A 18 7.29 -1.09 7.60
N THR A 19 6.20 -0.38 7.28
CA THR A 19 5.11 -0.13 8.22
C THR A 19 4.34 -1.41 8.56
N PHE A 20 4.06 -2.23 7.55
CA PHE A 20 3.23 -3.42 7.72
C PHE A 20 4.02 -4.72 7.73
N GLY A 21 5.31 -4.66 7.54
CA GLY A 21 6.21 -5.78 7.67
C GLY A 21 6.37 -6.66 6.43
N SER A 22 5.32 -6.76 5.59
CA SER A 22 5.37 -7.60 4.41
C SER A 22 4.19 -7.29 3.49
N VAL A 23 4.20 -7.88 2.30
CA VAL A 23 3.08 -7.76 1.36
C VAL A 23 1.79 -8.28 1.99
N ALA A 24 1.86 -9.39 2.70
CA ALA A 24 0.70 -9.94 3.39
C ALA A 24 0.14 -8.96 4.41
N GLY A 25 1.02 -8.27 5.15
CA GLY A 25 0.62 -7.23 6.10
C GLY A 25 -0.08 -6.07 5.41
N VAL A 26 0.43 -5.65 4.25
CA VAL A 26 -0.20 -4.57 3.47
C VAL A 26 -1.60 -4.99 3.02
N ARG A 27 -1.75 -6.23 2.56
CA ARG A 27 -3.05 -6.72 2.09
C ARG A 27 -4.09 -6.79 3.21
N ARG A 28 -3.65 -7.04 4.44
CA ARG A 28 -4.53 -7.14 5.60
C ARG A 28 -4.86 -5.78 6.20
N ALA A 29 -4.09 -4.76 5.86
CA ALA A 29 -4.29 -3.43 6.44
C ALA A 29 -5.63 -2.85 6.01
N SER A 30 -6.29 -2.13 6.92
CA SER A 30 -7.52 -1.43 6.59
C SER A 30 -7.20 -0.18 5.78
N ARG A 31 -8.23 0.37 5.11
CA ARG A 31 -8.05 1.61 4.37
C ARG A 31 -7.54 2.73 5.30
N ALA A 32 -8.08 2.80 6.49
CA ALA A 32 -7.65 3.82 7.45
C ALA A 32 -6.17 3.69 7.80
N GLU A 33 -5.70 2.47 7.97
CA GLU A 33 -4.28 2.22 8.23
C GLU A 33 -3.41 2.61 7.05
N LEU A 34 -3.85 2.28 5.84
CA LEU A 34 -3.12 2.64 4.63
C LEU A 34 -3.09 4.14 4.43
N VAL A 35 -4.20 4.81 4.66
CA VAL A 35 -4.29 6.28 4.55
C VAL A 35 -3.33 6.93 5.54
N ALA A 36 -3.28 6.44 6.77
CA ALA A 36 -2.37 6.97 7.78
C ALA A 36 -0.91 6.80 7.39
N ALA A 37 -0.61 5.72 6.67
CA ALA A 37 0.78 5.42 6.29
C ALA A 37 1.23 6.21 5.04
N VAL A 38 0.38 6.27 4.01
CA VAL A 38 0.80 6.79 2.70
C VAL A 38 -0.14 7.83 2.10
N GLY A 39 -1.24 8.14 2.76
CA GLY A 39 -2.23 9.09 2.26
C GLY A 39 -3.35 8.42 1.48
N ALA A 40 -4.46 9.15 1.32
CA ALA A 40 -5.67 8.58 0.72
C ALA A 40 -5.47 8.11 -0.72
N LYS A 41 -4.77 8.90 -1.52
CA LYS A 41 -4.57 8.59 -2.93
C LYS A 41 -3.75 7.29 -3.11
N ALA A 42 -2.65 7.18 -2.38
CA ALA A 42 -1.83 5.98 -2.43
C ALA A 42 -2.55 4.79 -1.82
N ALA A 43 -3.31 5.00 -0.75
CA ALA A 43 -4.09 3.94 -0.13
C ALA A 43 -5.11 3.36 -1.11
N ASP A 44 -5.81 4.21 -1.84
CA ASP A 44 -6.77 3.76 -2.84
C ASP A 44 -6.09 2.97 -3.96
N ALA A 45 -4.90 3.39 -4.38
CA ALA A 45 -4.13 2.67 -5.39
C ALA A 45 -3.77 1.26 -4.93
N VAL A 46 -3.36 1.13 -3.67
CA VAL A 46 -3.04 -0.18 -3.08
C VAL A 46 -4.27 -1.07 -3.02
N ILE A 47 -5.37 -0.54 -2.53
CA ILE A 47 -6.61 -1.29 -2.40
C ILE A 47 -7.07 -1.78 -3.77
N ARG A 48 -7.03 -0.91 -4.77
CA ARG A 48 -7.44 -1.25 -6.13
C ARG A 48 -6.53 -2.35 -6.71
N HIS A 49 -5.24 -2.27 -6.44
CA HIS A 49 -4.30 -3.26 -6.91
C HIS A 49 -4.63 -4.66 -6.39
N PHE A 50 -4.91 -4.76 -5.09
CA PHE A 50 -5.21 -6.06 -4.49
C PHE A 50 -6.65 -6.52 -4.72
N ALA A 51 -7.52 -5.65 -5.15
CA ALA A 51 -8.91 -5.99 -5.42
C ALA A 51 -9.14 -6.60 -6.81
N THR A 52 -8.18 -6.40 -7.72
CA THR A 52 -8.33 -6.92 -9.09
C THR A 52 -7.81 -8.33 -9.26
#